data_92018c0cd553c7a71425cb9bada447bc
#
_entry.id   92018c0cd553c7a71425cb9bada447bc
#
_cell.length_a   1.000
_cell.length_b   1.000
_cell.length_c   1.000
_cell.angle_alpha   90.00
_cell.angle_beta   90.00
_cell.angle_gamma   90.00
#
_symmetry.space_group_name_H-M   'P 1'
#
loop_
_entity.id
_entity.type
_entity.pdbx_description
1 polymer ?
#
loop_
_entity_poly.entity_id
_entity_poly.type
_entity_poly.pdbx_seq_one_letter_code
_entity_poly.pdbx_strand_id
1 'polypeptide(L)'
;MTDLLRRPLTEITALLARRELSPVELMQATLDRIDAVNGKLNAFVAMRDRDALLADAREAEARIQRREARPLEGVPLGVKDLEDAAGLVTTHGSRVFKDNLV
;
A
#
# COMPACT_ATOMS: atom_id res chain seq x y z
N MET A 1 -16.55 0.03 4.58
CA MET A 1 -15.08 0.10 4.68
C MET A 1 -14.46 1.41 4.23
N THR A 2 -15.27 2.31 3.67
CA THR A 2 -14.78 3.66 3.34
C THR A 2 -14.26 4.40 4.57
N ASP A 3 -14.87 4.16 5.73
CA ASP A 3 -14.45 4.84 6.97
C ASP A 3 -13.07 4.38 7.46
N LEU A 4 -12.67 3.15 7.16
CA LEU A 4 -11.37 2.62 7.56
C LEU A 4 -10.23 3.47 7.00
N LEU A 5 -10.31 3.84 5.72
CA LEU A 5 -9.24 4.60 5.05
C LEU A 5 -9.19 6.06 5.45
N ARG A 6 -10.17 6.55 6.23
CA ARG A 6 -10.21 7.92 6.75
C ARG A 6 -9.70 8.02 8.18
N ARG A 7 -9.39 6.91 8.82
CA ARG A 7 -8.90 6.90 10.18
C ARG A 7 -7.46 7.40 10.25
N PRO A 8 -7.07 8.05 11.35
CA PRO A 8 -5.68 8.46 11.54
C PRO A 8 -4.75 7.25 11.53
N LEU A 9 -3.52 7.45 11.07
CA LEU A 9 -2.50 6.38 11.03
C LEU A 9 -2.27 5.79 12.42
N THR A 10 -2.28 6.61 13.47
CA THR A 10 -2.10 6.14 14.85
C THR A 10 -3.18 5.15 15.27
N GLU A 11 -4.41 5.37 14.82
CA GLU A 11 -5.53 4.46 15.09
C GLU A 11 -5.38 3.17 14.29
N ILE A 12 -5.02 3.28 13.01
CA ILE A 12 -4.83 2.13 12.14
C ILE A 12 -3.70 1.24 12.68
N THR A 13 -2.56 1.81 13.05
CA THR A 13 -1.45 1.02 13.58
C THR A 13 -1.81 0.34 14.90
N ALA A 14 -2.61 1.00 15.75
CA ALA A 14 -3.08 0.39 16.99
C ALA A 14 -4.00 -0.81 16.71
N LEU A 15 -4.91 -0.67 15.74
CA LEU A 15 -5.81 -1.76 15.35
C LEU A 15 -5.04 -2.96 14.78
N LEU A 16 -4.03 -2.70 13.96
CA LEU A 16 -3.17 -3.74 13.42
C LEU A 16 -2.39 -4.46 14.52
N ALA A 17 -1.81 -3.70 15.45
CA ALA A 17 -1.04 -4.27 16.55
C ALA A 17 -1.89 -5.14 17.47
N ARG A 18 -3.15 -4.74 17.70
CA ARG A 18 -4.09 -5.50 18.53
C ARG A 18 -4.77 -6.65 17.77
N ARG A 19 -4.46 -6.80 16.50
CA ARG A 19 -5.06 -7.83 15.63
C ARG A 19 -6.58 -7.66 15.48
N GLU A 20 -7.06 -6.44 15.63
CA GLU A 20 -8.47 -6.08 15.38
C GLU A 20 -8.70 -5.71 13.92
N LEU A 21 -7.63 -5.48 13.17
CA LEU A 21 -7.63 -5.20 11.74
C LEU A 21 -6.53 -6.01 11.09
N SER A 22 -6.85 -6.73 10.02
CA SER A 22 -5.85 -7.48 9.25
C SER A 22 -5.18 -6.59 8.22
N PRO A 23 -3.84 -6.70 8.03
CA PRO A 23 -3.16 -6.04 6.90
C PRO A 23 -3.77 -6.42 5.56
N VAL A 24 -4.28 -7.63 5.41
CA VAL A 24 -4.93 -8.09 4.17
C VAL A 24 -6.22 -7.31 3.94
N GLU A 25 -7.05 -7.14 4.98
CA GLU A 25 -8.26 -6.32 4.88
C GLU A 25 -7.94 -4.88 4.51
N LEU A 26 -6.91 -4.30 5.13
CA LEU A 26 -6.49 -2.93 4.88
C LEU A 26 -5.98 -2.77 3.45
N MET A 27 -5.15 -3.69 2.98
CA MET A 27 -4.65 -3.67 1.60
C MET A 27 -5.79 -3.84 0.61
N GLN A 28 -6.72 -4.76 0.87
CA GLN A 28 -7.88 -4.99 0.02
C GLN A 28 -8.73 -3.71 -0.10
N ALA A 29 -9.02 -3.07 1.02
CA ALA A 29 -9.78 -1.82 1.03
C ALA A 29 -9.04 -0.71 0.27
N THR A 30 -7.72 -0.63 0.43
CA THR A 30 -6.88 0.33 -0.27
C THR A 30 -6.92 0.11 -1.77
N LEU A 31 -6.74 -1.12 -2.22
CA LEU A 31 -6.76 -1.46 -3.65
C LEU A 31 -8.14 -1.21 -4.27
N ASP A 32 -9.20 -1.56 -3.55
CA ASP A 32 -10.57 -1.31 -4.02
C ASP A 32 -10.84 0.19 -4.18
N ARG A 33 -10.32 1.01 -3.27
CA ARG A 33 -10.47 2.46 -3.36
C ARG A 33 -9.68 3.02 -4.54
N ILE A 34 -8.46 2.54 -4.75
CA ILE A 34 -7.65 2.94 -5.92
C ILE A 34 -8.39 2.59 -7.21
N ASP A 35 -8.93 1.38 -7.31
CA ASP A 35 -9.69 0.95 -8.49
C ASP A 35 -10.90 1.85 -8.74
N ALA A 36 -11.55 2.29 -7.67
CA ALA A 36 -12.75 3.12 -7.80
C ALA A 36 -12.46 4.55 -8.28
N VAL A 37 -11.32 5.13 -7.91
CA VAL A 37 -11.07 6.57 -8.13
C VAL A 37 -9.89 6.90 -9.03
N ASN A 38 -8.95 5.99 -9.21
CA ASN A 38 -7.71 6.30 -9.95
C ASN A 38 -7.96 6.65 -11.41
N GLY A 39 -9.00 6.08 -12.02
CA GLY A 39 -9.36 6.41 -13.40
C GLY A 39 -9.66 7.90 -13.61
N LYS A 40 -10.20 8.55 -12.58
CA LYS A 40 -10.49 9.99 -12.62
C LYS A 40 -9.33 10.84 -12.12
N LEU A 41 -8.62 10.37 -11.09
CA LEU A 41 -7.57 11.14 -10.42
C LEU A 41 -6.20 10.95 -11.02
N ASN A 42 -5.95 9.77 -11.59
CA ASN A 42 -4.65 9.40 -12.14
C ASN A 42 -3.50 9.63 -11.14
N ALA A 43 -3.79 9.35 -9.86
CA ALA A 43 -2.83 9.56 -8.78
C ALA A 43 -1.74 8.50 -8.76
N PHE A 44 -2.10 7.26 -9.08
CA PHE A 44 -1.15 6.15 -9.16
C PHE A 44 -0.84 5.88 -10.63
N VAL A 45 0.39 6.12 -11.03
CA VAL A 45 0.84 5.96 -12.42
C VAL A 45 1.60 4.66 -12.63
N ALA A 46 2.04 4.01 -11.57
CA ALA A 46 2.69 2.70 -11.59
C ALA A 46 2.24 1.92 -10.36
N MET A 47 1.82 0.68 -10.56
CA MET A 47 1.34 -0.18 -9.48
C MET A 47 2.07 -1.51 -9.54
N ARG A 48 2.41 -2.05 -8.38
CA ARG A 48 2.83 -3.44 -8.30
C ARG A 48 1.61 -4.33 -8.54
N ASP A 49 1.85 -5.56 -8.93
CA ASP A 49 0.79 -6.54 -9.14
C ASP A 49 -0.05 -6.71 -7.87
N ARG A 50 -1.38 -6.78 -8.04
CA ARG A 50 -2.32 -6.91 -6.92
C ARG A 50 -2.02 -8.13 -6.05
N ASP A 51 -1.70 -9.25 -6.68
CA ASP A 51 -1.41 -10.48 -5.94
C ASP A 51 -0.12 -10.35 -5.13
N ALA A 52 0.88 -9.64 -5.65
CA ALA A 52 2.13 -9.38 -4.94
C ALA A 52 1.88 -8.48 -3.72
N LEU A 53 1.05 -7.44 -3.86
CA LEU A 53 0.70 -6.56 -2.76
C LEU A 53 -0.07 -7.30 -1.67
N LEU A 54 -0.99 -8.18 -2.05
CA LEU A 54 -1.73 -9.00 -1.09
C LEU A 54 -0.84 -10.03 -0.42
N ALA A 55 0.16 -10.56 -1.13
CA ALA A 55 1.15 -11.46 -0.54
C ALA A 55 2.00 -10.74 0.52
N ASP A 56 2.41 -9.51 0.25
CA ASP A 56 3.12 -8.67 1.23
C ASP A 56 2.26 -8.40 2.46
N ALA A 57 0.96 -8.17 2.26
CA ALA A 57 0.03 -7.96 3.35
C ALA A 57 -0.11 -9.22 4.23
N ARG A 58 -0.14 -10.39 3.62
CA ARG A 58 -0.16 -11.67 4.36
C ARG A 58 1.11 -11.89 5.15
N GLU A 59 2.26 -11.52 4.60
CA GLU A 59 3.54 -11.60 5.32
C GLU A 59 3.53 -10.66 6.53
N ALA A 60 3.01 -9.45 6.37
CA ALA A 60 2.87 -8.50 7.47
C ALA A 60 1.95 -9.06 8.56
N GLU A 61 0.84 -9.68 8.18
CA GLU A 61 -0.07 -10.32 9.12
C GLU A 61 0.64 -11.43 9.91
N ALA A 62 1.44 -12.24 9.23
CA ALA A 62 2.20 -13.31 9.88
C ALA A 62 3.21 -12.75 10.88
N ARG A 63 3.88 -11.64 10.55
CA ARG A 63 4.81 -10.98 11.49
C ARG A 63 4.10 -10.47 12.73
N ILE A 64 2.93 -9.86 12.56
CA ILE A 64 2.12 -9.38 13.68
C ILE A 64 1.71 -10.56 14.58
N GLN A 65 1.29 -11.65 13.99
CA GLN A 65 0.89 -12.86 14.74
C GLN A 65 2.05 -13.47 15.52
N ARG A 66 3.27 -13.41 14.97
CA ARG A 66 4.48 -13.89 15.63
C ARG A 66 5.07 -12.89 16.64
N ARG A 67 4.44 -11.72 16.78
CA ARG A 67 4.94 -10.62 17.62
C ARG A 67 6.30 -10.10 17.17
N GLU A 68 6.53 -10.11 15.85
CA GLU A 68 7.75 -9.62 15.21
C GLU A 68 7.48 -8.38 14.38
N ALA A 69 6.35 -7.70 14.61
CA ALA A 69 5.94 -6.54 13.83
C ALA A 69 6.86 -5.35 14.03
N ARG A 70 7.18 -4.68 12.93
CA ARG A 70 7.84 -3.39 12.95
C ARG A 70 6.78 -2.29 13.16
N PRO A 71 7.18 -1.03 13.53
CA PRO A 71 6.20 0.00 13.88
C PRO A 71 5.10 0.27 12.84
N LEU A 72 5.42 0.20 11.53
CA LEU A 72 4.46 0.43 10.46
C LEU A 72 4.08 -0.85 9.73
N GLU A 73 4.26 -2.00 10.37
CA GLU A 73 3.95 -3.29 9.74
C GLU A 73 2.50 -3.35 9.29
N GLY A 74 2.30 -3.65 8.01
CA GLY A 74 0.95 -3.81 7.44
C GLY A 74 0.34 -2.53 6.89
N VAL A 75 1.01 -1.39 7.00
CA VAL A 75 0.52 -0.11 6.47
C VAL A 75 0.89 0.00 4.99
N PRO A 76 -0.09 0.21 4.08
CA PRO A 76 0.21 0.49 2.68
C PRO A 76 0.91 1.83 2.51
N LEU A 77 1.84 1.91 1.56
CA LEU A 77 2.62 3.12 1.30
C LEU A 77 2.54 3.49 -0.18
N GLY A 78 2.16 4.73 -0.45
CA GLY A 78 2.29 5.32 -1.77
C GLY A 78 3.59 6.10 -1.86
N VAL A 79 4.39 5.80 -2.88
CA VAL A 79 5.68 6.46 -3.09
C VAL A 79 5.56 7.46 -4.23
N LYS A 80 6.01 8.69 -3.99
CA LYS A 80 5.97 9.74 -5.01
C LYS A 80 6.84 9.34 -6.22
N ASP A 81 6.37 9.65 -7.43
CA ASP A 81 7.04 9.29 -8.69
C ASP A 81 8.27 10.18 -8.98
N LEU A 82 8.98 10.55 -7.92
CA LEU A 82 10.31 11.17 -7.96
C LEU A 82 11.32 10.29 -7.24
N GLU A 83 10.84 9.35 -6.44
CA GLU A 83 11.68 8.47 -5.65
C GLU A 83 11.79 7.09 -6.31
N ASP A 84 12.96 6.52 -6.30
CA ASP A 84 13.15 5.17 -6.83
C ASP A 84 12.53 4.15 -5.89
N ALA A 85 11.66 3.32 -6.44
CA ALA A 85 11.07 2.19 -5.72
C ALA A 85 11.40 0.93 -6.49
N ALA A 86 12.16 0.03 -5.89
CA ALA A 86 12.64 -1.17 -6.56
C ALA A 86 11.49 -1.97 -7.18
N GLY A 87 11.63 -2.34 -8.43
CA GLY A 87 10.63 -3.09 -9.17
C GLY A 87 9.52 -2.24 -9.79
N LEU A 88 9.56 -0.91 -9.62
CA LEU A 88 8.60 0.00 -10.22
C LEU A 88 9.30 0.98 -11.17
N VAL A 89 8.52 1.46 -12.14
CA VAL A 89 8.98 2.51 -13.05
C VAL A 89 8.89 3.84 -12.33
N THR A 90 9.97 4.64 -12.40
CA THR A 90 10.01 6.01 -11.88
C THR A 90 10.06 6.94 -13.07
N THR A 91 8.98 7.70 -13.31
CA THR A 91 8.85 8.51 -14.52
C THR A 91 9.16 9.99 -14.33
N HIS A 92 9.23 10.47 -13.10
CA HIS A 92 9.40 11.90 -12.77
C HIS A 92 8.34 12.78 -13.45
N GLY A 93 7.19 12.17 -13.80
CA GLY A 93 6.11 12.87 -14.52
C GLY A 93 6.44 13.16 -15.97
N SER A 94 7.43 12.51 -16.57
CA SER A 94 7.88 12.73 -17.94
C SER A 94 7.84 11.46 -18.77
N ARG A 95 7.35 11.57 -20.01
CA ARG A 95 7.35 10.45 -20.95
C ARG A 95 8.77 10.00 -21.33
N VAL A 96 9.76 10.86 -21.15
CA VAL A 96 11.17 10.50 -21.40
C VAL A 96 11.59 9.32 -20.52
N PHE A 97 11.06 9.24 -19.30
CA PHE A 97 11.39 8.21 -18.33
C PHE A 97 10.34 7.11 -18.23
N LYS A 98 9.46 6.97 -19.21
CA LYS A 98 8.32 6.04 -19.14
C LYS A 98 8.72 4.58 -18.91
N ASP A 99 9.94 4.20 -19.28
CA ASP A 99 10.44 2.83 -19.14
C ASP A 99 11.57 2.72 -18.10
N ASN A 100 11.73 3.74 -17.26
CA ASN A 100 12.80 3.80 -16.27
C ASN A 100 12.51 2.88 -15.08
N LEU A 101 12.72 1.59 -15.26
CA LEU A 101 12.57 0.58 -14.23
C LEU A 101 13.78 0.65 -13.27
N VAL A 102 13.51 0.72 -11.98
CA VAL A 102 14.54 0.80 -10.93
C VAL A 102 14.45 -0.35 -9.94
#